data_856c1df71f4fa287aa18229a6617b677
#
_entry.id   856c1df71f4fa287aa18229a6617b677
#
_cell.length_a   1.000
_cell.length_b   1.000
_cell.length_c   1.000
_cell.angle_alpha   90.00
_cell.angle_beta   90.00
_cell.angle_gamma   90.00
#
_symmetry.space_group_name_H-M   'P 1'
#
loop_
_entity.id
_entity.type
_entity.pdbx_description
1 polymer ?
#
loop_
_entity_poly.entity_id
_entity_poly.type
_entity_poly.pdbx_seq_one_letter_code
_entity_poly.pdbx_strand_id
1 'polypeptide(L)'
;MIFDLVKDFGDVLDAMPKQHPRQRILKLLHEAIRRDVHFIDRHPTTFFQCMWNTCWWYDCPEALDFYDSEYLDTQRESDSDTVSLYAVLEAWRKEKASTVPEFRWIRTLRPPVLRLGSPMKLTLKGHEGQVKGIDYSPDGACIASVSDDTTA
;
A
#
# COMPACT_ATOMS: atom_id res chain seq x y z
N MET A 1 -13.56 -4.92 13.05
CA MET A 1 -13.37 -3.56 12.48
C MET A 1 -12.13 -3.56 11.60
N ILE A 2 -11.50 -2.43 11.25
CA ILE A 2 -10.37 -2.43 10.27
C ILE A 2 -9.16 -3.21 10.78
N PHE A 3 -8.87 -3.15 12.07
CA PHE A 3 -7.77 -3.91 12.69
C PHE A 3 -8.01 -5.43 12.65
N ASP A 4 -9.27 -5.86 12.78
CA ASP A 4 -9.62 -7.29 12.63
C ASP A 4 -9.37 -7.74 11.19
N LEU A 5 -9.73 -6.92 10.20
CA LEU A 5 -9.43 -7.18 8.79
C LEU A 5 -7.92 -7.30 8.53
N VAL A 6 -7.09 -6.42 9.12
CA VAL A 6 -5.63 -6.53 9.02
C VAL A 6 -5.12 -7.84 9.59
N LYS A 7 -5.67 -8.26 10.75
CA LYS A 7 -5.32 -9.55 11.36
C LYS A 7 -5.74 -10.72 10.49
N ASP A 8 -6.98 -10.72 10.00
CA ASP A 8 -7.50 -11.78 9.11
C ASP A 8 -6.65 -11.95 7.86
N PHE A 9 -6.19 -10.84 7.24
CA PHE A 9 -5.25 -10.89 6.12
C PHE A 9 -3.91 -11.53 6.52
N GLY A 10 -3.38 -11.21 7.71
CA GLY A 10 -2.17 -11.83 8.25
C GLY A 10 -2.35 -13.34 8.43
N ASP A 11 -3.40 -13.75 9.11
CA ASP A 11 -3.70 -15.17 9.38
C ASP A 11 -3.88 -15.98 8.09
N VAL A 12 -4.56 -15.40 7.09
CA VAL A 12 -4.70 -16.03 5.75
C VAL A 12 -3.36 -16.14 5.04
N LEU A 13 -2.52 -15.11 5.08
CA LEU A 13 -1.20 -15.10 4.44
C LEU A 13 -0.25 -16.11 5.08
N ASP A 14 -0.32 -16.29 6.39
CA ASP A 14 0.50 -17.25 7.13
C ASP A 14 0.07 -18.70 6.87
N ALA A 15 -1.23 -18.93 6.71
CA ALA A 15 -1.79 -20.23 6.39
C ALA A 15 -1.66 -20.63 4.90
N MET A 16 -1.41 -19.67 4.02
CA MET A 16 -1.40 -19.86 2.57
C MET A 16 -0.06 -20.44 2.08
N PRO A 17 -0.07 -21.42 1.16
CA PRO A 17 1.14 -21.91 0.51
C PRO A 17 1.92 -20.78 -0.19
N LYS A 18 3.26 -20.79 -0.04
CA LYS A 18 4.13 -19.74 -0.61
C LYS A 18 4.04 -19.57 -2.14
N GLN A 19 3.57 -20.59 -2.84
CA GLN A 19 3.42 -20.60 -4.31
C GLN A 19 1.97 -20.36 -4.76
N HIS A 20 1.08 -19.92 -3.86
CA HIS A 20 -0.32 -19.72 -4.24
C HIS A 20 -0.46 -18.50 -5.18
N PRO A 21 -1.18 -18.61 -6.33
CA PRO A 21 -1.27 -17.55 -7.34
C PRO A 21 -1.76 -16.19 -6.80
N ARG A 22 -2.61 -16.22 -5.77
CA ARG A 22 -3.16 -15.01 -5.15
C ARG A 22 -2.31 -14.44 -3.99
N GLN A 23 -1.23 -15.12 -3.59
CA GLN A 23 -0.43 -14.69 -2.43
C GLN A 23 0.11 -13.27 -2.60
N ARG A 24 0.62 -12.96 -3.80
CA ARG A 24 1.15 -11.64 -4.11
C ARG A 24 0.10 -10.54 -3.95
N ILE A 25 -1.08 -10.69 -4.55
CA ILE A 25 -2.17 -9.72 -4.44
C ILE A 25 -2.60 -9.53 -3.00
N LEU A 26 -2.76 -10.62 -2.25
CA LEU A 26 -3.14 -10.53 -0.84
C LEU A 26 -2.09 -9.81 0.00
N LYS A 27 -0.78 -10.01 -0.26
CA LYS A 27 0.30 -9.25 0.40
C LYS A 27 0.23 -7.76 0.08
N LEU A 28 -0.01 -7.40 -1.17
CA LEU A 28 -0.13 -6.00 -1.60
C LEU A 28 -1.36 -5.33 -0.98
N LEU A 29 -2.50 -5.99 -0.96
CA LEU A 29 -3.71 -5.50 -0.30
C LEU A 29 -3.51 -5.35 1.20
N HIS A 30 -2.89 -6.32 1.86
CA HIS A 30 -2.54 -6.25 3.28
C HIS A 30 -1.61 -5.07 3.58
N GLU A 31 -0.57 -4.87 2.76
CA GLU A 31 0.33 -3.71 2.89
C GLU A 31 -0.44 -2.39 2.74
N ALA A 32 -1.33 -2.28 1.75
CA ALA A 32 -2.12 -1.09 1.51
C ALA A 32 -3.05 -0.76 2.69
N ILE A 33 -3.75 -1.77 3.24
CA ILE A 33 -4.62 -1.58 4.42
C ILE A 33 -3.79 -1.10 5.62
N ARG A 34 -2.65 -1.74 5.88
CA ARG A 34 -1.78 -1.38 7.00
C ARG A 34 -1.22 0.04 6.90
N ARG A 35 -0.97 0.52 5.70
CA ARG A 35 -0.45 1.86 5.45
C ARG A 35 -1.39 2.93 5.95
N ASP A 36 -2.69 2.75 5.74
CA ASP A 36 -3.72 3.75 6.04
C ASP A 36 -4.64 3.33 7.20
N VAL A 37 -4.31 2.26 7.94
CA VAL A 37 -5.21 1.63 8.94
C VAL A 37 -5.75 2.62 9.97
N HIS A 38 -4.92 3.50 10.52
CA HIS A 38 -5.34 4.47 11.53
C HIS A 38 -6.21 5.60 10.95
N PHE A 39 -6.00 5.94 9.68
CA PHE A 39 -6.86 6.90 9.00
C PHE A 39 -8.22 6.28 8.69
N ILE A 40 -8.22 5.06 8.16
CA ILE A 40 -9.44 4.31 7.82
C ILE A 40 -10.26 4.02 9.09
N ASP A 41 -9.62 3.71 10.21
CA ASP A 41 -10.31 3.45 11.49
C ASP A 41 -11.12 4.67 11.94
N ARG A 42 -10.54 5.86 11.79
CA ARG A 42 -11.22 7.13 12.11
C ARG A 42 -12.22 7.57 11.04
N HIS A 43 -12.05 7.11 9.79
CA HIS A 43 -12.87 7.49 8.64
C HIS A 43 -13.28 6.27 7.80
N PRO A 44 -14.14 5.38 8.33
CA PRO A 44 -14.44 4.09 7.67
C PRO A 44 -15.01 4.21 6.24
N THR A 45 -15.71 5.30 5.96
CA THR A 45 -16.28 5.57 4.63
C THR A 45 -15.23 5.80 3.54
N THR A 46 -13.98 6.09 3.92
CA THR A 46 -12.86 6.34 3.00
C THR A 46 -12.14 5.06 2.56
N PHE A 47 -12.50 3.90 3.09
CA PHE A 47 -11.81 2.63 2.83
C PHE A 47 -11.62 2.37 1.34
N PHE A 48 -12.68 2.47 0.54
CA PHE A 48 -12.59 2.29 -0.90
C PHE A 48 -11.59 3.26 -1.53
N GLN A 49 -11.68 4.54 -1.19
CA GLN A 49 -10.84 5.60 -1.75
C GLN A 49 -9.36 5.39 -1.41
N CYS A 50 -9.04 5.05 -0.16
CA CYS A 50 -7.67 4.76 0.28
C CYS A 50 -7.11 3.55 -0.49
N MET A 51 -7.85 2.45 -0.51
CA MET A 51 -7.42 1.24 -1.19
C MET A 51 -7.25 1.46 -2.69
N TRP A 52 -8.24 2.10 -3.35
CA TRP A 52 -8.17 2.34 -4.78
C TRP A 52 -6.99 3.24 -5.15
N ASN A 53 -6.82 4.37 -4.47
CA ASN A 53 -5.74 5.32 -4.74
C ASN A 53 -4.34 4.75 -4.48
N THR A 54 -4.20 3.80 -3.57
CA THR A 54 -2.93 3.15 -3.27
C THR A 54 -2.64 1.98 -4.21
N CYS A 55 -3.64 1.12 -4.44
CA CYS A 55 -3.45 -0.15 -5.14
C CYS A 55 -3.54 -0.02 -6.66
N TRP A 56 -4.38 0.87 -7.18
CA TRP A 56 -4.63 1.03 -8.63
C TRP A 56 -3.36 1.38 -9.39
N TRP A 57 -2.51 2.22 -8.82
CA TRP A 57 -1.25 2.66 -9.39
C TRP A 57 -0.16 1.59 -9.45
N TYR A 58 -0.40 0.42 -8.86
CA TYR A 58 0.60 -0.63 -8.81
C TYR A 58 0.94 -1.19 -10.19
N ASP A 59 -0.07 -1.51 -11.00
CA ASP A 59 0.05 -2.14 -12.32
C ASP A 59 -0.94 -1.58 -13.36
N CYS A 60 -1.47 -0.37 -13.16
CA CYS A 60 -2.31 0.29 -14.16
C CYS A 60 -1.49 0.73 -15.37
N PRO A 61 -2.12 0.87 -16.55
CA PRO A 61 -1.42 1.33 -17.78
C PRO A 61 -0.72 2.67 -17.62
N GLU A 62 -1.35 3.62 -16.93
CA GLU A 62 -0.82 4.97 -16.70
C GLU A 62 0.40 5.00 -15.75
N ALA A 63 0.66 3.92 -15.01
CA ALA A 63 1.83 3.83 -14.14
C ALA A 63 3.15 3.90 -14.92
N LEU A 64 3.14 3.50 -16.21
CA LEU A 64 4.31 3.56 -17.10
C LEU A 64 4.83 4.99 -17.31
N ASP A 65 3.96 5.99 -17.24
CA ASP A 65 4.33 7.39 -17.43
C ASP A 65 5.09 7.97 -16.22
N PHE A 66 5.04 7.27 -15.08
CA PHE A 66 5.57 7.76 -13.80
C PHE A 66 6.69 6.90 -13.21
N TYR A 67 6.81 5.65 -13.64
CA TYR A 67 7.81 4.72 -13.15
C TYR A 67 8.69 4.24 -14.29
N ASP A 68 9.98 4.05 -14.01
CA ASP A 68 10.94 3.55 -15.00
C ASP A 68 10.51 2.18 -15.54
N SER A 69 10.55 2.04 -16.86
CA SER A 69 10.12 0.84 -17.59
C SER A 69 10.88 -0.43 -17.15
N GLU A 70 12.17 -0.32 -16.86
CA GLU A 70 13.02 -1.44 -16.44
C GLU A 70 12.52 -2.11 -15.15
N TYR A 71 11.96 -1.32 -14.23
CA TYR A 71 11.40 -1.86 -12.99
C TYR A 71 10.05 -2.55 -13.20
N LEU A 72 9.26 -2.09 -14.15
CA LEU A 72 7.94 -2.67 -14.46
C LEU A 72 8.06 -3.97 -15.25
N ASP A 73 9.06 -4.09 -16.11
CA ASP A 73 9.31 -5.29 -16.90
C ASP A 73 9.78 -6.46 -16.01
N THR A 74 10.64 -6.20 -15.03
CA THR A 74 11.04 -7.22 -14.03
C THR A 74 9.86 -7.79 -13.24
N GLN A 75 8.79 -7.01 -13.08
CA GLN A 75 7.57 -7.44 -12.39
C GLN A 75 6.61 -8.19 -13.33
N ARG A 76 6.60 -7.87 -14.63
CA ARG A 76 5.74 -8.50 -15.62
C ARG A 76 6.26 -9.87 -16.09
N GLU A 77 7.57 -10.05 -16.21
CA GLU A 77 8.17 -11.32 -16.64
C GLU A 77 7.95 -12.46 -15.64
N SER A 78 7.76 -12.15 -14.36
CA SER A 78 7.42 -13.15 -13.34
C SER A 78 5.93 -13.53 -13.30
N ASP A 79 5.07 -12.93 -14.14
CA ASP A 79 3.63 -12.84 -13.84
C ASP A 79 2.69 -13.16 -15.00
N SER A 80 3.08 -13.99 -15.97
CA SER A 80 2.21 -14.33 -17.12
C SER A 80 0.86 -14.97 -16.73
N ASP A 81 0.67 -15.34 -15.47
CA ASP A 81 -0.53 -16.07 -14.98
C ASP A 81 -1.20 -15.41 -13.75
N THR A 82 -0.81 -14.19 -13.36
CA THR A 82 -1.32 -13.56 -12.15
C THR A 82 -2.40 -12.52 -12.41
N VAL A 83 -3.40 -12.50 -11.55
CA VAL A 83 -4.49 -11.50 -11.58
C VAL A 83 -3.92 -10.11 -11.36
N SER A 84 -4.21 -9.15 -12.26
CA SER A 84 -3.81 -7.76 -12.13
C SER A 84 -4.56 -7.08 -10.98
N LEU A 85 -3.82 -6.36 -10.13
CA LEU A 85 -4.41 -5.59 -9.04
C LEU A 85 -5.28 -4.44 -9.57
N TYR A 86 -4.84 -3.78 -10.64
CA TYR A 86 -5.63 -2.80 -11.39
C TYR A 86 -6.99 -3.37 -11.81
N ALA A 87 -7.02 -4.57 -12.40
CA ALA A 87 -8.26 -5.19 -12.84
C ALA A 87 -9.22 -5.48 -11.69
N VAL A 88 -8.70 -5.93 -10.54
CA VAL A 88 -9.48 -6.15 -9.32
C VAL A 88 -10.11 -4.85 -8.82
N LEU A 89 -9.33 -3.76 -8.77
CA LEU A 89 -9.81 -2.47 -8.30
C LEU A 89 -10.85 -1.86 -9.25
N GLU A 90 -10.68 -2.01 -10.58
CA GLU A 90 -11.66 -1.55 -11.56
C GLU A 90 -12.97 -2.35 -11.49
N ALA A 91 -12.91 -3.66 -11.25
CA ALA A 91 -14.10 -4.47 -11.00
C ALA A 91 -14.84 -3.98 -9.76
N TRP A 92 -14.12 -3.77 -8.66
CA TRP A 92 -14.70 -3.24 -7.42
C TRP A 92 -15.31 -1.84 -7.58
N ARG A 93 -14.63 -0.95 -8.33
CA ARG A 93 -15.19 0.37 -8.66
C ARG A 93 -16.50 0.27 -9.41
N LYS A 94 -16.58 -0.60 -10.43
CA LYS A 94 -17.80 -0.82 -11.22
C LYS A 94 -18.93 -1.37 -10.37
N GLU A 95 -18.64 -2.34 -9.51
CA GLU A 95 -19.60 -2.91 -8.58
C GLU A 95 -20.15 -1.83 -7.63
N LYS A 96 -19.27 -1.04 -7.01
CA LYS A 96 -19.68 0.07 -6.15
C LYS A 96 -20.55 1.09 -6.87
N ALA A 97 -20.17 1.47 -8.08
CA ALA A 97 -20.94 2.43 -8.88
C ALA A 97 -22.34 1.90 -9.26
N SER A 98 -22.50 0.58 -9.39
CA SER A 98 -23.79 -0.03 -9.72
C SER A 98 -24.67 -0.29 -8.49
N THR A 99 -24.07 -0.48 -7.31
CA THR A 99 -24.80 -0.89 -6.09
C THR A 99 -25.08 0.27 -5.13
N VAL A 100 -24.28 1.34 -5.18
CA VAL A 100 -24.41 2.49 -4.28
C VAL A 100 -24.88 3.71 -5.07
N PRO A 101 -26.12 4.19 -4.87
CA PRO A 101 -26.61 5.40 -5.51
C PRO A 101 -25.70 6.59 -5.19
N GLU A 102 -25.42 7.41 -6.21
CA GLU A 102 -24.58 8.61 -6.09
C GLU A 102 -23.15 8.34 -5.52
N PHE A 103 -22.61 7.15 -5.73
CA PHE A 103 -21.25 6.82 -5.32
C PHE A 103 -20.24 7.83 -5.89
N ARG A 104 -19.60 8.56 -5.01
CA ARG A 104 -18.55 9.56 -5.33
C ARG A 104 -17.29 9.26 -4.52
N TRP A 105 -16.14 9.53 -5.13
CA TRP A 105 -14.84 9.38 -4.50
C TRP A 105 -13.82 10.26 -5.21
N ILE A 106 -12.71 10.54 -4.55
CA ILE A 106 -11.64 11.38 -5.09
C ILE A 106 -10.53 10.47 -5.60
N ARG A 107 -10.24 10.56 -6.90
CA ARG A 107 -9.13 9.88 -7.54
C ARG A 107 -7.86 10.73 -7.45
N THR A 108 -6.73 10.13 -7.07
CA THR A 108 -5.42 10.74 -7.24
C THR A 108 -5.02 10.73 -8.71
N LEU A 109 -4.43 11.84 -9.18
CA LEU A 109 -3.94 11.98 -10.56
C LEU A 109 -2.45 11.60 -10.69
N ARG A 110 -1.83 11.22 -9.60
CA ARG A 110 -0.42 10.81 -9.53
C ARG A 110 -0.29 9.61 -8.61
N PRO A 111 0.70 8.74 -8.87
CA PRO A 111 0.98 7.61 -7.98
C PRO A 111 1.42 8.07 -6.59
N PRO A 112 1.23 7.22 -5.57
CA PRO A 112 1.76 7.49 -4.24
C PRO A 112 3.29 7.54 -4.27
N VAL A 113 3.88 8.41 -3.44
CA VAL A 113 5.35 8.56 -3.32
C VAL A 113 6.01 7.22 -2.95
N LEU A 114 5.38 6.48 -2.05
CA LEU A 114 5.81 5.12 -1.68
C LEU A 114 5.01 4.11 -2.49
N ARG A 115 5.66 3.52 -3.48
CA ARG A 115 5.04 2.48 -4.29
C ARG A 115 4.72 1.25 -3.43
N LEU A 116 3.58 0.65 -3.71
CA LEU A 116 3.18 -0.61 -3.10
C LEU A 116 4.16 -1.73 -3.50
N GLY A 117 4.50 -2.61 -2.56
CA GLY A 117 5.48 -3.68 -2.79
C GLY A 117 6.94 -3.23 -2.80
N SER A 118 7.22 -1.91 -2.65
CA SER A 118 8.59 -1.39 -2.53
C SER A 118 9.27 -1.90 -1.26
N PRO A 119 10.59 -2.12 -1.27
CA PRO A 119 11.38 -2.35 -0.05
C PRO A 119 11.25 -1.20 0.96
N MET A 120 11.16 0.03 0.47
CA MET A 120 10.93 1.21 1.28
C MET A 120 9.47 1.25 1.75
N LYS A 121 9.26 1.13 3.06
CA LYS A 121 7.91 1.07 3.66
C LYS A 121 7.44 2.42 4.18
N LEU A 122 8.37 3.24 4.65
CA LEU A 122 8.07 4.51 5.28
C LEU A 122 9.24 5.48 5.10
N THR A 123 8.93 6.74 4.94
CA THR A 123 9.89 7.84 5.06
C THR A 123 9.48 8.69 6.24
N LEU A 124 10.27 8.69 7.31
CA LEU A 124 10.08 9.59 8.44
C LEU A 124 10.62 10.97 8.05
N LYS A 125 9.81 11.98 8.25
CA LYS A 125 10.16 13.38 7.98
C LYS A 125 10.01 14.18 9.26
N GLY A 126 10.93 15.11 9.50
CA GLY A 126 10.91 15.98 10.69
C GLY A 126 12.21 16.69 10.86
N HIS A 127 13.34 15.99 10.67
CA HIS A 127 14.65 16.62 10.75
C HIS A 127 14.92 17.55 9.58
N GLU A 128 15.46 18.73 9.89
CA GLU A 128 15.92 19.75 8.92
C GLU A 128 17.43 19.66 8.67
N GLY A 129 18.16 18.95 9.55
CA GLY A 129 19.60 18.71 9.45
C GLY A 129 19.93 17.27 9.09
N GLN A 130 21.23 16.99 8.98
CA GLN A 130 21.72 15.64 8.70
C GLN A 130 21.42 14.70 9.89
N VAL A 131 20.74 13.60 9.63
CA VAL A 131 20.53 12.54 10.63
C VAL A 131 21.88 11.84 10.91
N LYS A 132 22.31 11.84 12.16
CA LYS A 132 23.59 11.26 12.62
C LYS A 132 23.45 9.86 13.17
N GLY A 133 22.28 9.54 13.72
CA GLY A 133 22.05 8.23 14.30
C GLY A 133 20.58 7.87 14.29
N ILE A 134 20.33 6.57 14.31
CA ILE A 134 19.02 5.99 14.44
C ILE A 134 19.14 4.71 15.24
N ASP A 135 18.21 4.46 16.15
CA ASP A 135 18.18 3.24 16.94
C ASP A 135 16.73 2.83 17.25
N TYR A 136 16.55 1.57 17.58
CA TYR A 136 15.27 1.02 18.01
C TYR A 136 15.23 0.87 19.53
N SER A 137 14.05 1.09 20.11
CA SER A 137 13.82 0.67 21.50
C SER A 137 13.99 -0.86 21.62
N PRO A 138 14.40 -1.38 22.79
CA PRO A 138 14.62 -2.81 23.01
C PRO A 138 13.39 -3.69 22.72
N ASP A 139 12.19 -3.13 22.85
CA ASP A 139 10.92 -3.79 22.55
C ASP A 139 10.49 -3.63 21.07
N GLY A 140 11.26 -2.88 20.26
CA GLY A 140 10.97 -2.62 18.85
C GLY A 140 9.75 -1.70 18.61
N ALA A 141 9.18 -1.11 19.64
CA ALA A 141 7.96 -0.30 19.53
C ALA A 141 8.24 1.13 19.08
N CYS A 142 9.43 1.65 19.31
CA CYS A 142 9.83 3.02 19.00
C CYS A 142 11.12 3.06 18.18
N ILE A 143 11.28 4.14 17.42
CA ILE A 143 12.53 4.50 16.73
C ILE A 143 12.93 5.88 17.25
N ALA A 144 14.18 6.02 17.66
CA ALA A 144 14.79 7.29 17.99
C ALA A 144 15.76 7.69 16.88
N SER A 145 15.75 8.95 16.45
CA SER A 145 16.72 9.50 15.50
C SER A 145 17.29 10.80 16.07
N VAL A 146 18.55 11.07 15.79
CA VAL A 146 19.25 12.29 16.22
C VAL A 146 19.87 12.99 15.02
N SER A 147 19.84 14.31 15.03
CA SER A 147 20.25 15.15 13.88
C SER A 147 21.10 16.35 14.29
N ASP A 148 21.80 16.92 13.30
CA ASP A 148 22.52 18.19 13.43
C ASP A 148 21.59 19.40 13.63
N ASP A 149 20.28 19.22 13.45
CA ASP A 149 19.27 20.24 13.77
C ASP A 149 19.00 20.41 15.28
N THR A 150 19.76 19.73 16.12
CA THR A 150 19.66 19.75 17.58
C THR A 150 18.40 19.11 18.14
N THR A 151 17.69 18.28 17.35
CA THR A 151 16.49 17.54 17.78
C THR A 151 16.75 16.03 17.77
N ALA A 152 15.88 15.32 18.50
CA ALA A 152 15.81 13.86 18.55
C ALA A 152 14.34 13.41 18.49
#